data_dcc7d61c5c552ca099d18550c2888095
#
_entry.id   dcc7d61c5c552ca099d18550c2888095
#
_cell.length_a   1.000
_cell.length_b   1.000
_cell.length_c   1.000
_cell.angle_alpha   90.00
_cell.angle_beta   90.00
_cell.angle_gamma   90.00
#
_symmetry.space_group_name_H-M   'P 1'
#
loop_
_entity.id
_entity.type
_entity.pdbx_description
1 polymer ?
#
loop_
_entity_poly.entity_id
_entity_poly.type
_entity_poly.pdbx_seq_one_letter_code
_entity_poly.pdbx_strand_id
1 'polypeptide(L)'
;SKIMQEFDLIYHRDIPDGSQIQNGKIMRTRVGDKFKYHVVLTVKQPKKKPLSVPKNTAIGIDIGFRRVSNSVQVATIIFSDDKKPPQDILAPQKMISAIEHVLELQGILDDAATELGKKIKPLLNETPLNEEHQKYRLWKALAKYPNYVTLSFETAYKAARYLQIEPDFIPEKAAQALLEWWSGHSRRYRELHNLRAKQLLNRKHFYRQIASELVSHKKLIVLEDINLTIFAEVKDKDNALSDKARAQRFLASPSEFRDAIINAAKRETVPIKNVPPQYTSKTCSACGIINKELGAEKEWTCSACGVVHDRDVNAAKNIAELGKQ
;
A
#
# COMPACT_ATOMS: atom_id res chain seq x y z
N SER A 1 23.61 33.73 -10.50
CA SER A 1 23.41 34.33 -9.16
C SER A 1 22.77 33.32 -8.25
N LYS A 2 23.41 32.98 -7.12
CA LYS A 2 22.79 32.17 -6.06
C LYS A 2 21.76 33.05 -5.34
N ILE A 3 20.47 32.72 -5.48
CA ILE A 3 19.44 33.37 -4.67
C ILE A 3 19.51 32.71 -3.29
N MET A 4 19.94 33.43 -2.28
CA MET A 4 19.84 33.02 -0.89
C MET A 4 18.52 33.55 -0.34
N GLN A 5 17.64 32.64 0.08
CA GLN A 5 16.42 32.96 0.81
C GLN A 5 16.53 32.37 2.21
N GLU A 6 16.30 33.19 3.21
CA GLU A 6 16.20 32.78 4.60
C GLU A 6 14.75 32.56 4.96
N PHE A 7 14.49 31.53 5.76
CA PHE A 7 13.17 31.22 6.29
C PHE A 7 13.29 30.52 7.64
N ASP A 8 12.31 30.73 8.50
CA ASP A 8 12.22 30.08 9.80
C ASP A 8 11.77 28.63 9.63
N LEU A 9 12.53 27.71 10.21
CA LEU A 9 12.23 26.28 10.18
C LEU A 9 11.73 25.80 11.54
N ILE A 10 10.48 25.32 11.57
CA ILE A 10 9.94 24.67 12.76
C ILE A 10 10.35 23.21 12.73
N TYR A 11 11.27 22.83 13.62
CA TYR A 11 11.70 21.46 13.80
C TYR A 11 10.61 20.67 14.55
N HIS A 12 10.20 19.53 13.97
CA HIS A 12 9.35 18.55 14.66
C HIS A 12 10.12 17.28 15.06
N ARG A 13 11.38 17.17 14.64
CA ARG A 13 12.31 16.10 15.01
C ARG A 13 13.72 16.67 15.02
N ASP A 14 14.48 16.32 16.04
CA ASP A 14 15.89 16.63 16.09
C ASP A 14 16.67 15.82 15.06
N ILE A 15 17.72 16.41 14.55
CA ILE A 15 18.67 15.70 13.72
C ILE A 15 19.55 14.88 14.66
N PRO A 16 19.62 13.54 14.52
CA PRO A 16 20.41 12.70 15.42
C PRO A 16 21.89 13.13 15.45
N ASP A 17 22.51 13.12 16.63
CA ASP A 17 23.90 13.50 16.81
C ASP A 17 24.84 12.72 15.88
N GLY A 18 25.84 13.40 15.37
CA GLY A 18 26.81 12.82 14.43
C GLY A 18 26.27 12.59 13.02
N SER A 19 25.04 13.03 12.73
CA SER A 19 24.47 12.93 11.39
C SER A 19 25.02 14.02 10.46
N GLN A 20 25.18 13.68 9.18
CA GLN A 20 25.54 14.62 8.10
C GLN A 20 24.35 14.85 7.19
N ILE A 21 23.96 16.09 6.97
CA ILE A 21 22.92 16.47 5.99
C ILE A 21 23.49 16.24 4.59
N GLN A 22 22.86 15.36 3.81
CA GLN A 22 23.27 15.05 2.44
C GLN A 22 22.58 15.96 1.43
N ASN A 23 21.28 16.17 1.58
CA ASN A 23 20.51 17.09 0.77
C ASN A 23 19.23 17.54 1.51
N GLY A 24 18.61 18.61 1.00
CA GLY A 24 17.32 19.10 1.45
C GLY A 24 16.39 19.34 0.27
N LYS A 25 15.10 19.11 0.49
CA LYS A 25 14.03 19.40 -0.49
C LYS A 25 12.95 20.21 0.19
N ILE A 26 12.47 21.27 -0.46
CA ILE A 26 11.25 21.96 -0.04
C ILE A 26 10.08 21.31 -0.76
N MET A 27 9.14 20.78 0.00
CA MET A 27 7.90 20.19 -0.51
C MET A 27 6.73 21.11 -0.19
N ARG A 28 5.92 21.39 -1.19
CA ARG A 28 4.66 22.12 -1.05
C ARG A 28 3.50 21.16 -1.11
N THR A 29 2.69 21.12 -0.06
CA THR A 29 1.48 20.30 0.00
C THR A 29 0.26 21.22 0.09
N ARG A 30 -0.73 21.02 -0.76
CA ARG A 30 -1.99 21.74 -0.69
C ARG A 30 -2.87 21.15 0.40
N VAL A 31 -3.42 21.99 1.27
CA VAL A 31 -4.36 21.61 2.34
C VAL A 31 -5.55 22.57 2.26
N GLY A 32 -6.63 22.11 1.66
CA GLY A 32 -7.75 22.98 1.31
C GLY A 32 -7.33 24.07 0.31
N ASP A 33 -7.54 25.33 0.65
CA ASP A 33 -7.15 26.48 -0.18
C ASP A 33 -5.76 27.05 0.17
N LYS A 34 -5.09 26.47 1.18
CA LYS A 34 -3.78 26.90 1.63
C LYS A 34 -2.68 25.91 1.22
N PHE A 35 -1.45 26.40 1.16
CA PHE A 35 -0.27 25.55 0.98
C PHE A 35 0.50 25.45 2.30
N LYS A 36 0.91 24.22 2.62
CA LYS A 36 1.91 23.96 3.65
C LYS A 36 3.23 23.61 2.99
N TYR A 37 4.30 24.16 3.52
CA TYR A 37 5.66 23.90 3.07
C TYR A 37 6.36 23.04 4.12
N HIS A 38 7.08 22.04 3.65
CA HIS A 38 7.86 21.13 4.48
C HIS A 38 9.27 21.06 3.94
N VAL A 39 10.26 21.14 4.82
CA VAL A 39 11.64 20.81 4.47
C VAL A 39 11.87 19.35 4.78
N VAL A 40 12.33 18.59 3.78
CA VAL A 40 12.71 17.20 3.91
C VAL A 40 14.22 17.14 3.81
N LEU A 41 14.87 16.83 4.94
CA LEU A 41 16.32 16.66 5.00
C LEU A 41 16.65 15.16 4.89
N THR A 42 17.55 14.83 3.96
CA THR A 42 18.17 13.51 3.90
C THR A 42 19.46 13.57 4.73
N VAL A 43 19.51 12.76 5.78
CA VAL A 43 20.64 12.72 6.68
C VAL A 43 21.31 11.35 6.63
N LYS A 44 22.63 11.34 6.60
CA LYS A 44 23.47 10.14 6.77
C LYS A 44 23.80 10.01 8.24
N GLN A 45 23.24 9.00 8.88
CA GLN A 45 23.52 8.69 10.27
C GLN A 45 24.80 7.86 10.41
N PRO A 46 25.51 7.96 11.52
CA PRO A 46 26.61 7.04 11.83
C PRO A 46 26.08 5.61 11.90
N LYS A 47 26.87 4.65 11.44
CA LYS A 47 26.50 3.23 11.52
C LYS A 47 26.35 2.81 12.97
N LYS A 48 25.15 2.42 13.36
CA LYS A 48 24.91 1.78 14.68
C LYS A 48 25.47 0.35 14.63
N LYS A 49 26.02 -0.12 15.75
CA LYS A 49 26.39 -1.54 15.89
C LYS A 49 25.12 -2.40 15.86
N PRO A 50 25.15 -3.57 15.20
CA PRO A 50 24.04 -4.52 15.28
C PRO A 50 23.72 -4.86 16.73
N LEU A 51 22.44 -4.93 17.04
CA LEU A 51 22.00 -5.34 18.36
C LEU A 51 22.27 -6.83 18.55
N SER A 52 22.90 -7.19 19.66
CA SER A 52 22.99 -8.59 20.08
C SER A 52 21.65 -8.99 20.70
N VAL A 53 21.02 -9.98 20.12
CA VAL A 53 19.73 -10.51 20.63
C VAL A 53 19.99 -11.86 21.33
N PRO A 54 19.17 -12.23 22.33
CA PRO A 54 19.30 -13.52 23.00
C PRO A 54 19.19 -14.67 21.97
N LYS A 55 20.08 -15.65 22.07
CA LYS A 55 20.00 -16.86 21.26
C LYS A 55 18.69 -17.60 21.55
N ASN A 56 18.11 -18.21 20.54
CA ASN A 56 16.85 -18.97 20.62
C ASN A 56 15.59 -18.15 20.90
N THR A 57 15.67 -16.82 20.85
CA THR A 57 14.48 -15.97 20.98
C THR A 57 14.13 -15.36 19.63
N ALA A 58 12.93 -15.62 19.15
CA ALA A 58 12.47 -15.12 17.86
C ALA A 58 11.01 -14.69 17.90
N ILE A 59 10.67 -13.73 17.07
CA ILE A 59 9.29 -13.32 16.77
C ILE A 59 9.01 -13.81 15.34
N GLY A 60 8.17 -14.85 15.23
CA GLY A 60 7.68 -15.34 13.93
C GLY A 60 6.45 -14.55 13.52
N ILE A 61 6.43 -14.07 12.29
CA ILE A 61 5.36 -13.24 11.75
C ILE A 61 4.88 -13.85 10.44
N ASP A 62 3.65 -14.37 10.45
CA ASP A 62 2.90 -14.77 9.26
C ASP A 62 2.09 -13.58 8.76
N ILE A 63 2.42 -13.04 7.58
CA ILE A 63 1.76 -11.87 6.99
C ILE A 63 0.66 -12.33 6.05
N GLY A 64 -0.58 -11.92 6.32
CA GLY A 64 -1.75 -12.28 5.56
C GLY A 64 -2.65 -11.09 5.18
N PHE A 65 -3.84 -11.40 4.65
CA PHE A 65 -4.87 -10.41 4.32
C PHE A 65 -6.28 -11.03 4.36
N ARG A 66 -6.57 -11.77 5.43
CA ARG A 66 -7.85 -12.45 5.61
C ARG A 66 -8.90 -11.50 6.21
N ARG A 67 -10.12 -11.50 5.66
CA ARG A 67 -11.26 -10.79 6.27
C ARG A 67 -11.71 -11.53 7.54
N VAL A 68 -11.82 -10.80 8.63
CA VAL A 68 -12.35 -11.28 9.92
C VAL A 68 -13.44 -10.31 10.37
N SER A 69 -14.68 -10.72 10.24
CA SER A 69 -15.84 -9.83 10.50
C SER A 69 -15.73 -8.52 9.71
N ASN A 70 -15.73 -7.39 10.38
CA ASN A 70 -15.62 -6.05 9.79
C ASN A 70 -14.18 -5.51 9.73
N SER A 71 -13.19 -6.40 9.92
CA SER A 71 -11.77 -6.05 9.91
C SER A 71 -11.00 -6.92 8.91
N VAL A 72 -9.69 -6.69 8.78
CA VAL A 72 -8.78 -7.53 8.01
C VAL A 72 -7.60 -7.90 8.91
N GLN A 73 -7.36 -9.19 9.05
CA GLN A 73 -6.17 -9.72 9.71
C GLN A 73 -4.98 -9.52 8.77
N VAL A 74 -3.98 -8.77 9.24
CA VAL A 74 -2.78 -8.44 8.45
C VAL A 74 -1.58 -9.29 8.83
N ALA A 75 -1.58 -9.88 10.00
CA ALA A 75 -0.56 -10.84 10.43
C ALA A 75 -1.01 -11.63 11.65
N THR A 76 -0.37 -12.78 11.85
CA THR A 76 -0.32 -13.49 13.13
C THR A 76 1.12 -13.52 13.64
N ILE A 77 1.31 -13.21 14.94
CA ILE A 77 2.60 -13.07 15.59
C ILE A 77 2.74 -14.08 16.70
N ILE A 78 3.91 -14.72 16.77
CA ILE A 78 4.31 -15.64 17.83
C ILE A 78 5.64 -15.21 18.43
N PHE A 79 5.71 -15.18 19.77
CA PHE A 79 6.96 -15.05 20.51
C PHE A 79 7.44 -16.44 20.93
N SER A 80 8.57 -16.89 20.43
CA SER A 80 9.01 -18.29 20.59
C SER A 80 9.47 -18.66 21.99
N ASP A 81 9.79 -17.68 22.82
CA ASP A 81 10.29 -17.82 24.19
C ASP A 81 9.30 -17.39 25.27
N ASP A 82 8.17 -16.81 24.85
CA ASP A 82 7.14 -16.34 25.76
C ASP A 82 5.97 -17.36 25.81
N LYS A 83 5.40 -17.52 27.00
CA LYS A 83 4.11 -18.21 27.16
C LYS A 83 2.92 -17.33 26.73
N LYS A 84 3.20 -16.23 26.02
CA LYS A 84 2.15 -15.36 25.48
C LYS A 84 1.34 -16.09 24.42
N PRO A 85 0.01 -15.90 24.43
CA PRO A 85 -0.82 -16.47 23.37
C PRO A 85 -0.44 -15.85 22.01
N PRO A 86 -0.76 -16.54 20.92
CA PRO A 86 -0.68 -15.98 19.57
C PRO A 86 -1.40 -14.63 19.51
N GLN A 87 -0.84 -13.69 18.80
CA GLN A 87 -1.41 -12.36 18.63
C GLN A 87 -1.76 -12.09 17.19
N ASP A 88 -3.07 -11.96 16.90
CA ASP A 88 -3.54 -11.51 15.59
C ASP A 88 -3.49 -9.99 15.50
N ILE A 89 -2.90 -9.49 14.43
CA ILE A 89 -2.91 -8.06 14.10
C ILE A 89 -4.08 -7.78 13.18
N LEU A 90 -5.10 -7.16 13.75
CA LEU A 90 -6.29 -6.75 13.02
C LEU A 90 -6.21 -5.27 12.66
N ALA A 91 -6.42 -4.96 11.38
CA ALA A 91 -6.58 -3.59 10.94
C ALA A 91 -7.86 -2.99 11.58
N PRO A 92 -7.81 -1.80 12.22
CA PRO A 92 -8.98 -1.22 12.88
C PRO A 92 -10.18 -1.09 11.93
N GLN A 93 -11.36 -1.50 12.37
CA GLN A 93 -12.60 -1.43 11.56
C GLN A 93 -12.79 -0.03 10.96
N LYS A 94 -12.60 1.03 11.76
CA LYS A 94 -12.74 2.42 11.29
C LYS A 94 -11.78 2.73 10.13
N MET A 95 -10.57 2.16 10.13
CA MET A 95 -9.61 2.33 9.04
C MET A 95 -10.09 1.59 7.78
N ILE A 96 -10.57 0.37 7.93
CA ILE A 96 -11.08 -0.45 6.82
C ILE A 96 -12.27 0.23 6.17
N SER A 97 -13.30 0.61 6.95
CA SER A 97 -14.49 1.29 6.42
C SER A 97 -14.15 2.62 5.72
N ALA A 98 -13.18 3.37 6.24
CA ALA A 98 -12.75 4.60 5.60
C ALA A 98 -12.02 4.38 4.26
N ILE A 99 -11.28 3.27 4.12
CA ILE A 99 -10.64 2.90 2.84
C ILE A 99 -11.70 2.35 1.86
N GLU A 100 -12.65 1.57 2.34
CA GLU A 100 -13.80 1.09 1.54
C GLU A 100 -14.59 2.26 0.95
N HIS A 101 -14.85 3.30 1.74
CA HIS A 101 -15.50 4.52 1.25
C HIS A 101 -14.68 5.25 0.17
N VAL A 102 -13.35 5.26 0.26
CA VAL A 102 -12.48 5.78 -0.80
C VAL A 102 -12.64 4.99 -2.10
N LEU A 103 -12.76 3.65 -2.02
CA LEU A 103 -12.98 2.79 -3.19
C LEU A 103 -14.37 3.03 -3.80
N GLU A 104 -15.39 3.22 -2.99
CA GLU A 104 -16.75 3.54 -3.45
C GLU A 104 -16.77 4.87 -4.22
N LEU A 105 -16.18 5.94 -3.66
CA LEU A 105 -16.06 7.23 -4.35
C LEU A 105 -15.28 7.12 -5.66
N GLN A 106 -14.23 6.28 -5.68
CA GLN A 106 -13.47 6.03 -6.91
C GLN A 106 -14.35 5.33 -7.96
N GLY A 107 -15.12 4.31 -7.57
CA GLY A 107 -16.07 3.62 -8.47
C GLY A 107 -17.06 4.60 -9.10
N ILE A 108 -17.68 5.46 -8.30
CA ILE A 108 -18.63 6.48 -8.80
C ILE A 108 -17.98 7.40 -9.84
N LEU A 109 -16.71 7.81 -9.62
CA LEU A 109 -16.00 8.67 -10.56
C LEU A 109 -15.57 7.92 -11.83
N ASP A 110 -15.18 6.65 -11.72
CA ASP A 110 -14.82 5.81 -12.86
C ASP A 110 -16.05 5.53 -13.76
N ASP A 111 -17.21 5.25 -13.16
CA ASP A 111 -18.47 5.08 -13.88
C ASP A 111 -18.88 6.38 -14.61
N ALA A 112 -18.81 7.51 -13.92
CA ALA A 112 -19.11 8.80 -14.51
C ALA A 112 -18.15 9.18 -15.65
N ALA A 113 -16.87 8.82 -15.54
CA ALA A 113 -15.89 9.02 -16.59
C ALA A 113 -16.11 8.08 -17.79
N THR A 114 -16.57 6.85 -17.53
CA THR A 114 -16.94 5.90 -18.58
C THR A 114 -18.12 6.42 -19.39
N GLU A 115 -19.16 6.96 -18.74
CA GLU A 115 -20.31 7.57 -19.41
C GLU A 115 -19.90 8.82 -20.21
N LEU A 116 -19.05 9.68 -19.65
CA LEU A 116 -18.45 10.78 -20.39
C LEU A 116 -17.74 10.27 -21.64
N GLY A 117 -16.97 9.20 -21.48
CA GLY A 117 -16.23 8.59 -22.58
C GLY A 117 -17.12 8.17 -23.75
N LYS A 118 -18.28 7.59 -23.48
CA LYS A 118 -19.26 7.24 -24.51
C LYS A 118 -19.76 8.48 -25.29
N LYS A 119 -19.91 9.63 -24.59
CA LYS A 119 -20.35 10.89 -25.21
C LYS A 119 -19.28 11.53 -26.08
N ILE A 120 -18.02 11.59 -25.61
CA ILE A 120 -16.96 12.30 -26.32
C ILE A 120 -16.30 11.48 -27.43
N LYS A 121 -16.34 10.14 -27.37
CA LYS A 121 -15.73 9.26 -28.36
C LYS A 121 -16.16 9.55 -29.82
N PRO A 122 -17.45 9.67 -30.17
CA PRO A 122 -17.85 10.03 -31.51
C PRO A 122 -17.29 11.39 -31.92
N LEU A 123 -17.36 12.38 -31.04
CA LEU A 123 -16.93 13.75 -31.28
C LEU A 123 -15.40 13.87 -31.56
N LEU A 124 -14.60 13.04 -30.90
CA LEU A 124 -13.16 12.97 -31.14
C LEU A 124 -12.81 12.25 -32.45
N ASN A 125 -13.67 11.34 -32.93
CA ASN A 125 -13.46 10.65 -34.19
C ASN A 125 -13.83 11.50 -35.41
N GLU A 126 -14.83 12.39 -35.27
CA GLU A 126 -15.31 13.25 -36.34
C GLU A 126 -14.35 14.39 -36.68
N THR A 127 -13.55 14.82 -35.70
CA THR A 127 -12.64 15.96 -35.86
C THR A 127 -11.24 15.54 -35.46
N PRO A 128 -10.26 15.51 -36.40
CA PRO A 128 -8.86 15.20 -36.07
C PRO A 128 -8.35 16.17 -34.99
N LEU A 129 -7.68 15.64 -33.98
CA LEU A 129 -7.02 16.46 -32.97
C LEU A 129 -5.87 17.24 -33.64
N ASN A 130 -5.68 18.51 -33.27
CA ASN A 130 -4.66 19.36 -33.84
C ASN A 130 -3.26 18.78 -33.63
N GLU A 131 -2.47 18.65 -34.71
CA GLU A 131 -1.12 18.07 -34.71
C GLU A 131 -0.14 18.82 -33.81
N GLU A 132 -0.33 20.12 -33.61
CA GLU A 132 0.50 20.92 -32.69
C GLU A 132 0.46 20.43 -31.26
N HIS A 133 -0.64 19.78 -30.84
CA HIS A 133 -0.82 19.22 -29.49
C HIS A 133 -0.31 17.79 -29.35
N GLN A 134 0.15 17.14 -30.43
CA GLN A 134 0.64 15.76 -30.41
C GLN A 134 1.82 15.52 -29.46
N LYS A 135 2.63 16.56 -29.19
CA LYS A 135 3.75 16.52 -28.26
C LYS A 135 3.32 16.33 -26.80
N TYR A 136 2.09 16.66 -26.47
CA TYR A 136 1.60 16.58 -25.09
C TYR A 136 1.14 15.17 -24.74
N ARG A 137 1.57 14.72 -23.56
CA ARG A 137 1.21 13.38 -23.04
C ARG A 137 -0.31 13.19 -22.92
N LEU A 138 -1.02 14.24 -22.55
CA LEU A 138 -2.47 14.26 -22.39
C LEU A 138 -3.17 14.07 -23.73
N TRP A 139 -2.71 14.74 -24.78
CA TRP A 139 -3.20 14.57 -26.14
C TRP A 139 -3.07 13.12 -26.59
N LYS A 140 -1.87 12.53 -26.39
CA LYS A 140 -1.64 11.11 -26.71
C LYS A 140 -2.58 10.16 -25.96
N ALA A 141 -2.93 10.49 -24.72
CA ALA A 141 -3.88 9.70 -23.94
C ALA A 141 -5.31 9.80 -24.51
N LEU A 142 -5.76 10.98 -24.91
CA LEU A 142 -7.07 11.20 -25.53
C LEU A 142 -7.12 10.65 -26.96
N ALA A 143 -6.07 10.82 -27.76
CA ALA A 143 -5.99 10.28 -29.13
C ALA A 143 -6.07 8.74 -29.18
N LYS A 144 -5.56 8.06 -28.15
CA LYS A 144 -5.70 6.60 -28.01
C LYS A 144 -7.11 6.19 -27.58
N TYR A 145 -7.84 7.10 -26.95
CA TYR A 145 -9.12 6.83 -26.31
C TYR A 145 -10.18 6.26 -27.26
N PRO A 146 -10.32 6.72 -28.52
CA PRO A 146 -11.30 6.14 -29.46
C PRO A 146 -11.19 4.63 -29.63
N ASN A 147 -10.00 4.07 -29.40
CA ASN A 147 -9.73 2.63 -29.51
C ASN A 147 -9.89 1.86 -28.19
N TYR A 148 -10.14 2.54 -27.04
CA TYR A 148 -10.33 1.93 -25.72
C TYR A 148 -11.78 2.06 -25.24
N VAL A 149 -12.23 1.07 -24.49
CA VAL A 149 -13.63 0.98 -24.01
C VAL A 149 -13.93 1.97 -22.89
N THR A 150 -12.93 2.36 -22.07
CA THR A 150 -13.12 3.15 -20.87
C THR A 150 -12.19 4.36 -20.79
N LEU A 151 -12.76 5.52 -20.44
CA LEU A 151 -12.01 6.72 -20.05
C LEU A 151 -11.79 6.72 -18.54
N SER A 152 -10.55 6.85 -18.07
CA SER A 152 -10.31 6.99 -16.63
C SER A 152 -10.68 8.39 -16.14
N PHE A 153 -11.20 8.48 -14.91
CA PHE A 153 -11.54 9.77 -14.31
C PHE A 153 -10.32 10.70 -14.15
N GLU A 154 -9.12 10.15 -13.96
CA GLU A 154 -7.87 10.92 -13.93
C GLU A 154 -7.55 11.60 -15.28
N THR A 155 -7.80 10.89 -16.39
CA THR A 155 -7.61 11.45 -17.72
C THR A 155 -8.65 12.54 -18.01
N ALA A 156 -9.92 12.28 -17.67
CA ALA A 156 -11.00 13.27 -17.79
C ALA A 156 -10.71 14.54 -16.98
N TYR A 157 -10.26 14.39 -15.73
CA TYR A 157 -9.85 15.51 -14.90
C TYR A 157 -8.70 16.34 -15.51
N LYS A 158 -7.64 15.66 -15.97
CA LYS A 158 -6.49 16.35 -16.59
C LYS A 158 -6.89 17.09 -17.85
N ALA A 159 -7.76 16.47 -18.68
CA ALA A 159 -8.29 17.10 -19.87
C ALA A 159 -9.13 18.34 -19.56
N ALA A 160 -10.08 18.24 -18.61
CA ALA A 160 -10.91 19.36 -18.21
C ALA A 160 -10.09 20.53 -17.63
N ARG A 161 -9.02 20.25 -16.89
CA ARG A 161 -8.10 21.27 -16.42
C ARG A 161 -7.24 21.88 -17.51
N TYR A 162 -6.82 21.08 -18.49
CA TYR A 162 -6.02 21.57 -19.60
C TYR A 162 -6.81 22.52 -20.51
N LEU A 163 -8.11 22.28 -20.70
CA LEU A 163 -9.03 23.16 -21.42
C LEU A 163 -9.11 24.59 -20.85
N GLN A 164 -8.76 24.78 -19.57
CA GLN A 164 -8.69 26.12 -18.98
C GLN A 164 -7.47 26.93 -19.47
N ILE A 165 -6.46 26.25 -20.02
CA ILE A 165 -5.21 26.83 -20.51
C ILE A 165 -5.26 26.90 -22.03
N GLU A 166 -5.74 25.86 -22.67
CA GLU A 166 -5.81 25.65 -24.13
C GLU A 166 -7.25 25.28 -24.51
N PRO A 167 -8.17 26.25 -24.71
CA PRO A 167 -9.58 25.96 -24.98
C PRO A 167 -9.80 25.16 -26.26
N ASP A 168 -8.95 25.36 -27.27
CA ASP A 168 -9.05 24.71 -28.59
C ASP A 168 -8.33 23.35 -28.66
N PHE A 169 -7.95 22.82 -27.50
CA PHE A 169 -7.21 21.56 -27.40
C PHE A 169 -7.95 20.35 -27.97
N ILE A 170 -9.28 20.33 -27.90
CA ILE A 170 -10.17 19.31 -28.46
C ILE A 170 -11.40 19.98 -29.08
N PRO A 171 -12.16 19.26 -29.93
CA PRO A 171 -13.38 19.81 -30.53
C PRO A 171 -14.33 20.42 -29.49
N GLU A 172 -14.93 21.57 -29.84
CA GLU A 172 -15.76 22.38 -28.93
C GLU A 172 -16.85 21.58 -28.20
N LYS A 173 -17.59 20.72 -28.92
CA LYS A 173 -18.62 19.87 -28.33
C LYS A 173 -18.06 18.88 -27.30
N ALA A 174 -16.87 18.32 -27.55
CA ALA A 174 -16.18 17.44 -26.62
C ALA A 174 -15.65 18.22 -25.40
N ALA A 175 -15.17 19.43 -25.64
CA ALA A 175 -14.73 20.35 -24.57
C ALA A 175 -15.89 20.72 -23.65
N GLN A 176 -17.05 21.07 -24.19
CA GLN A 176 -18.26 21.36 -23.42
C GLN A 176 -18.68 20.17 -22.56
N ALA A 177 -18.74 18.96 -23.12
CA ALA A 177 -19.09 17.75 -22.37
C ALA A 177 -18.10 17.46 -21.21
N LEU A 178 -16.81 17.70 -21.43
CA LEU A 178 -15.78 17.58 -20.39
C LEU A 178 -15.92 18.62 -19.26
N LEU A 179 -16.23 19.87 -19.61
CA LEU A 179 -16.43 20.93 -18.63
C LEU A 179 -17.71 20.73 -17.81
N GLU A 180 -18.80 20.28 -18.44
CA GLU A 180 -20.03 19.88 -17.74
C GLU A 180 -19.75 18.74 -16.75
N TRP A 181 -19.05 17.69 -17.20
CA TRP A 181 -18.64 16.58 -16.34
C TRP A 181 -17.81 17.09 -15.14
N TRP A 182 -16.84 17.96 -15.40
CA TRP A 182 -15.99 18.53 -14.37
C TRP A 182 -16.78 19.34 -13.35
N SER A 183 -17.73 20.18 -13.78
CA SER A 183 -18.56 20.97 -12.88
C SER A 183 -19.37 20.09 -11.92
N GLY A 184 -19.91 18.98 -12.41
CA GLY A 184 -20.69 18.02 -11.64
C GLY A 184 -19.85 17.14 -10.70
N HIS A 185 -18.56 16.87 -11.03
CA HIS A 185 -17.75 15.88 -10.31
C HIS A 185 -16.54 16.45 -9.57
N SER A 186 -16.20 17.72 -9.77
CA SER A 186 -15.00 18.36 -9.20
C SER A 186 -14.94 18.31 -7.66
N ARG A 187 -16.09 18.38 -6.98
CA ARG A 187 -16.18 18.26 -5.52
C ARG A 187 -15.83 16.85 -5.06
N ARG A 188 -16.46 15.83 -5.68
CA ARG A 188 -16.20 14.40 -5.36
C ARG A 188 -14.75 14.02 -5.65
N TYR A 189 -14.20 14.53 -6.75
CA TYR A 189 -12.78 14.32 -7.08
C TYR A 189 -11.85 14.85 -5.98
N ARG A 190 -12.08 16.07 -5.49
CA ARG A 190 -11.28 16.65 -4.39
C ARG A 190 -11.46 15.87 -3.09
N GLU A 191 -12.67 15.45 -2.79
CA GLU A 191 -12.99 14.61 -1.63
C GLU A 191 -12.23 13.28 -1.69
N LEU A 192 -12.30 12.57 -2.82
CA LEU A 192 -11.58 11.32 -3.04
C LEU A 192 -10.06 11.48 -2.78
N HIS A 193 -9.44 12.50 -3.37
CA HIS A 193 -8.00 12.73 -3.20
C HIS A 193 -7.60 13.01 -1.75
N ASN A 194 -8.38 13.86 -1.06
CA ASN A 194 -8.12 14.21 0.33
C ASN A 194 -8.31 13.01 1.26
N LEU A 195 -9.40 12.26 1.09
CA LEU A 195 -9.69 11.05 1.89
C LEU A 195 -8.65 9.97 1.62
N ARG A 196 -8.31 9.71 0.36
CA ARG A 196 -7.31 8.70 -0.02
C ARG A 196 -5.96 9.01 0.63
N ALA A 197 -5.48 10.24 0.50
CA ALA A 197 -4.21 10.65 1.12
C ALA A 197 -4.23 10.47 2.63
N LYS A 198 -5.33 10.90 3.29
CA LYS A 198 -5.49 10.77 4.75
C LYS A 198 -5.51 9.30 5.18
N GLN A 199 -6.27 8.43 4.49
CA GLN A 199 -6.41 7.03 4.89
C GLN A 199 -5.12 6.23 4.65
N LEU A 200 -4.39 6.50 3.58
CA LEU A 200 -3.09 5.89 3.36
C LEU A 200 -2.07 6.31 4.43
N LEU A 201 -2.09 7.56 4.87
CA LEU A 201 -1.24 8.02 5.98
C LEU A 201 -1.63 7.36 7.31
N ASN A 202 -2.93 7.23 7.60
CA ASN A 202 -3.42 6.55 8.81
C ASN A 202 -2.96 5.08 8.85
N ARG A 203 -3.05 4.36 7.72
CA ARG A 203 -2.59 2.97 7.63
C ARG A 203 -1.08 2.87 7.83
N LYS A 204 -0.30 3.75 7.22
CA LYS A 204 1.15 3.82 7.45
C LYS A 204 1.50 4.08 8.91
N HIS A 205 0.76 4.97 9.55
CA HIS A 205 0.98 5.27 10.96
C HIS A 205 0.69 4.05 11.83
N PHE A 206 -0.44 3.39 11.63
CA PHE A 206 -0.82 2.16 12.33
C PHE A 206 0.26 1.08 12.20
N TYR A 207 0.75 0.80 10.99
CA TYR A 207 1.80 -0.20 10.78
C TYR A 207 3.13 0.20 11.42
N ARG A 208 3.47 1.47 11.41
CA ARG A 208 4.68 1.97 12.10
C ARG A 208 4.60 1.82 13.62
N GLN A 209 3.43 2.00 14.21
CA GLN A 209 3.23 1.79 15.65
C GLN A 209 3.48 0.32 16.01
N ILE A 210 2.85 -0.62 15.29
CA ILE A 210 3.07 -2.06 15.51
C ILE A 210 4.53 -2.44 15.27
N ALA A 211 5.13 -1.99 14.18
CA ALA A 211 6.52 -2.26 13.87
C ALA A 211 7.47 -1.72 14.97
N SER A 212 7.17 -0.54 15.53
CA SER A 212 7.94 0.03 16.64
C SER A 212 7.79 -0.80 17.91
N GLU A 213 6.60 -1.31 18.20
CA GLU A 213 6.35 -2.21 19.33
C GLU A 213 7.13 -3.52 19.16
N LEU A 214 7.07 -4.16 17.97
CA LEU A 214 7.79 -5.40 17.69
C LEU A 214 9.29 -5.26 17.90
N VAL A 215 9.90 -4.20 17.38
CA VAL A 215 11.36 -3.99 17.53
C VAL A 215 11.77 -3.62 18.97
N SER A 216 10.86 -3.09 19.78
CA SER A 216 11.13 -2.77 21.19
C SER A 216 11.41 -4.01 22.05
N HIS A 217 10.93 -5.18 21.61
CA HIS A 217 11.23 -6.46 22.25
C HIS A 217 12.68 -6.91 22.10
N LYS A 218 13.45 -6.32 21.17
CA LYS A 218 14.88 -6.62 20.92
C LYS A 218 15.14 -8.12 20.72
N LYS A 219 14.27 -8.79 19.96
CA LYS A 219 14.36 -10.21 19.58
C LYS A 219 14.59 -10.32 18.08
N LEU A 220 15.09 -11.47 17.62
CA LEU A 220 15.18 -11.78 16.19
C LEU A 220 13.77 -11.73 15.58
N ILE A 221 13.57 -10.92 14.55
CA ILE A 221 12.33 -10.89 13.78
C ILE A 221 12.47 -11.81 12.57
N VAL A 222 11.52 -12.73 12.41
CA VAL A 222 11.52 -13.70 11.30
C VAL A 222 10.30 -13.49 10.43
N LEU A 223 10.55 -13.33 9.14
CA LEU A 223 9.54 -13.12 8.10
C LEU A 223 9.72 -14.16 7.00
N GLU A 224 8.63 -14.49 6.31
CA GLU A 224 8.74 -15.28 5.09
C GLU A 224 9.35 -14.46 3.95
N ASP A 225 10.15 -15.09 3.10
CA ASP A 225 10.70 -14.49 1.88
C ASP A 225 9.71 -14.57 0.73
N ILE A 226 8.57 -13.86 0.88
CA ILE A 226 7.51 -13.83 -0.12
C ILE A 226 7.64 -12.56 -0.97
N ASN A 227 7.64 -12.74 -2.28
CA ASN A 227 7.45 -11.63 -3.20
C ASN A 227 5.96 -11.26 -3.28
N LEU A 228 5.55 -10.34 -2.42
CA LEU A 228 4.16 -9.88 -2.34
C LEU A 228 3.68 -9.13 -3.60
N THR A 229 4.58 -8.77 -4.54
CA THR A 229 4.20 -8.12 -5.81
C THR A 229 3.61 -9.11 -6.80
N ILE A 230 4.00 -10.38 -6.74
CA ILE A 230 3.46 -11.44 -7.61
C ILE A 230 1.93 -11.51 -7.50
N PHE A 231 1.38 -11.33 -6.31
CA PHE A 231 -0.07 -11.30 -6.10
C PHE A 231 -0.77 -10.06 -6.68
N ALA A 232 -0.02 -9.06 -7.17
CA ALA A 232 -0.58 -7.86 -7.82
C ALA A 232 -0.68 -8.01 -9.33
N GLU A 233 0.13 -8.90 -9.92
CA GLU A 233 0.21 -9.09 -11.37
C GLU A 233 -0.84 -10.10 -11.83
N VAL A 234 -1.78 -9.65 -12.66
CA VAL A 234 -2.78 -10.50 -13.32
C VAL A 234 -2.16 -11.03 -14.62
N LYS A 235 -1.10 -11.84 -14.53
CA LYS A 235 -0.47 -12.41 -15.73
C LYS A 235 -1.07 -13.74 -16.14
N ASP A 236 -1.70 -14.45 -15.23
CA ASP A 236 -2.26 -15.78 -15.47
C ASP A 236 -3.67 -15.88 -14.89
N LYS A 237 -4.68 -16.17 -15.73
CA LYS A 237 -6.07 -16.28 -15.25
C LYS A 237 -6.27 -17.40 -14.25
N ASP A 238 -5.45 -18.44 -14.32
CA ASP A 238 -5.57 -19.65 -13.47
C ASP A 238 -4.95 -19.45 -12.07
N ASN A 239 -4.03 -18.49 -11.90
CA ASN A 239 -3.39 -18.18 -10.63
C ASN A 239 -3.76 -16.79 -10.07
N ALA A 240 -4.71 -16.10 -10.69
CA ALA A 240 -5.12 -14.77 -10.26
C ALA A 240 -5.96 -14.85 -8.97
N LEU A 241 -5.67 -13.96 -8.02
CA LEU A 241 -6.54 -13.77 -6.86
C LEU A 241 -7.95 -13.38 -7.31
N SER A 242 -8.98 -13.94 -6.65
CA SER A 242 -10.35 -13.48 -6.84
C SER A 242 -10.48 -11.97 -6.57
N ASP A 243 -11.51 -11.31 -7.13
CA ASP A 243 -11.76 -9.89 -6.90
C ASP A 243 -11.87 -9.55 -5.41
N LYS A 244 -12.52 -10.43 -4.65
CA LYS A 244 -12.64 -10.35 -3.20
C LYS A 244 -11.27 -10.39 -2.51
N ALA A 245 -10.40 -11.30 -2.91
CA ALA A 245 -9.05 -11.43 -2.34
C ALA A 245 -8.17 -10.23 -2.72
N ARG A 246 -8.31 -9.70 -3.94
CA ARG A 246 -7.62 -8.47 -4.38
C ARG A 246 -8.06 -7.25 -3.55
N ALA A 247 -9.35 -7.11 -3.31
CA ALA A 247 -9.88 -6.03 -2.45
C ALA A 247 -9.33 -6.14 -1.03
N GLN A 248 -9.35 -7.33 -0.42
CA GLN A 248 -8.80 -7.58 0.92
C GLN A 248 -7.29 -7.27 0.98
N ARG A 249 -6.52 -7.70 -0.04
CA ARG A 249 -5.10 -7.39 -0.15
C ARG A 249 -4.85 -5.88 -0.24
N PHE A 250 -5.66 -5.15 -0.99
CA PHE A 250 -5.55 -3.68 -1.06
C PHE A 250 -5.83 -3.03 0.30
N LEU A 251 -6.84 -3.49 1.01
CA LEU A 251 -7.20 -3.01 2.34
C LEU A 251 -6.05 -3.27 3.34
N ALA A 252 -5.53 -4.49 3.37
CA ALA A 252 -4.45 -4.90 4.25
C ALA A 252 -3.09 -4.30 3.86
N SER A 253 -2.80 -4.15 2.56
CA SER A 253 -1.48 -3.76 2.06
C SER A 253 -0.31 -4.48 2.77
N PRO A 254 -0.18 -5.80 2.65
CA PRO A 254 0.79 -6.61 3.40
C PRO A 254 2.24 -6.19 3.14
N SER A 255 2.57 -5.73 1.93
CA SER A 255 3.88 -5.17 1.62
C SER A 255 4.20 -3.91 2.44
N GLU A 256 3.22 -3.02 2.64
CA GLU A 256 3.42 -1.81 3.47
C GLU A 256 3.68 -2.16 4.93
N PHE A 257 3.01 -3.20 5.46
CA PHE A 257 3.27 -3.71 6.80
C PHE A 257 4.67 -4.33 6.92
N ARG A 258 5.06 -5.19 5.96
CA ARG A 258 6.41 -5.76 5.89
C ARG A 258 7.50 -4.68 5.86
N ASP A 259 7.32 -3.66 5.00
CA ASP A 259 8.26 -2.55 4.89
C ASP A 259 8.36 -1.74 6.18
N ALA A 260 7.24 -1.55 6.89
CA ALA A 260 7.25 -0.87 8.19
C ALA A 260 8.12 -1.62 9.22
N ILE A 261 8.01 -2.96 9.28
CA ILE A 261 8.81 -3.81 10.16
C ILE A 261 10.29 -3.73 9.78
N ILE A 262 10.62 -3.92 8.50
CA ILE A 262 12.01 -3.88 8.00
C ILE A 262 12.66 -2.52 8.31
N ASN A 263 11.93 -1.43 8.07
CA ASN A 263 12.44 -0.08 8.31
C ASN A 263 12.61 0.22 9.80
N ALA A 264 11.70 -0.25 10.65
CA ALA A 264 11.82 -0.10 12.10
C ALA A 264 13.03 -0.90 12.64
N ALA A 265 13.16 -2.15 12.20
CA ALA A 265 14.27 -3.01 12.62
C ALA A 265 15.64 -2.46 12.17
N LYS A 266 15.75 -1.96 10.93
CA LYS A 266 16.97 -1.27 10.46
C LYS A 266 17.31 -0.05 11.29
N ARG A 267 16.32 0.76 11.69
CA ARG A 267 16.53 1.95 12.51
C ARG A 267 17.03 1.62 13.90
N GLU A 268 16.49 0.56 14.50
CA GLU A 268 16.83 0.11 15.86
C GLU A 268 17.91 -0.97 15.86
N THR A 269 18.46 -1.34 14.69
CA THR A 269 19.49 -2.38 14.52
C THR A 269 19.09 -3.77 15.03
N VAL A 270 17.77 -4.04 15.08
CA VAL A 270 17.23 -5.36 15.42
C VAL A 270 17.44 -6.30 14.24
N PRO A 271 17.96 -7.52 14.45
CA PRO A 271 18.19 -8.47 13.37
C PRO A 271 16.88 -8.97 12.77
N ILE A 272 16.86 -9.11 11.44
CA ILE A 272 15.78 -9.75 10.68
C ILE A 272 16.35 -10.93 9.93
N LYS A 273 15.60 -12.04 9.92
CA LYS A 273 15.87 -13.21 9.09
C LYS A 273 14.68 -13.49 8.20
N ASN A 274 14.91 -13.70 6.91
CA ASN A 274 13.91 -14.18 5.98
C ASN A 274 14.04 -15.71 5.86
N VAL A 275 12.89 -16.40 5.86
CA VAL A 275 12.82 -17.86 5.72
C VAL A 275 12.02 -18.24 4.49
N PRO A 276 12.30 -19.39 3.84
CA PRO A 276 11.54 -19.84 2.70
C PRO A 276 10.05 -20.01 3.05
N PRO A 277 9.11 -19.60 2.17
CA PRO A 277 7.68 -19.69 2.44
C PRO A 277 7.11 -21.10 2.25
N GLN A 278 7.93 -22.02 1.70
CA GLN A 278 7.46 -23.38 1.37
C GLN A 278 7.10 -24.15 2.63
N TYR A 279 5.86 -24.65 2.66
CA TYR A 279 5.31 -25.51 3.70
C TYR A 279 5.19 -24.90 5.10
N THR A 280 5.45 -23.61 5.31
CA THR A 280 5.30 -23.00 6.64
C THR A 280 3.91 -23.19 7.22
N SER A 281 2.84 -23.02 6.43
CA SER A 281 1.46 -23.29 6.86
C SER A 281 1.12 -24.77 6.93
N LYS A 282 1.78 -25.61 6.10
CA LYS A 282 1.45 -27.03 5.90
C LYS A 282 2.19 -27.98 6.82
N THR A 283 3.33 -27.57 7.37
CA THR A 283 4.10 -28.36 8.33
C THR A 283 3.47 -28.26 9.71
N CYS A 284 3.19 -29.39 10.34
CA CYS A 284 2.70 -29.42 11.72
C CYS A 284 3.78 -28.89 12.66
N SER A 285 3.52 -27.80 13.37
CA SER A 285 4.47 -27.20 14.31
C SER A 285 4.72 -28.06 15.57
N ALA A 286 3.92 -29.12 15.80
CA ALA A 286 4.08 -30.03 16.92
C ALA A 286 4.94 -31.26 16.58
N CYS A 287 4.79 -31.84 15.39
CA CYS A 287 5.47 -33.11 15.03
C CYS A 287 6.28 -33.04 13.73
N GLY A 288 6.26 -31.95 12.98
CA GLY A 288 7.05 -31.77 11.76
C GLY A 288 6.50 -32.43 10.50
N ILE A 289 5.40 -33.18 10.55
CA ILE A 289 4.79 -33.81 9.38
C ILE A 289 4.14 -32.76 8.49
N ILE A 290 4.29 -32.93 7.18
CA ILE A 290 3.73 -32.00 6.17
C ILE A 290 2.36 -32.54 5.73
N ASN A 291 1.32 -31.72 5.91
CA ASN A 291 -0.01 -31.94 5.33
C ASN A 291 -0.04 -31.36 3.90
N LYS A 292 0.21 -32.18 2.89
CA LYS A 292 0.25 -31.76 1.48
C LYS A 292 -1.12 -31.34 0.95
N GLU A 293 -2.20 -31.87 1.51
CA GLU A 293 -3.58 -31.64 1.07
C GLU A 293 -4.20 -30.38 1.67
N LEU A 294 -3.54 -29.74 2.66
CA LEU A 294 -4.05 -28.53 3.29
C LEU A 294 -4.25 -27.43 2.25
N GLY A 295 -5.49 -26.97 2.11
CA GLY A 295 -5.91 -25.88 1.24
C GLY A 295 -5.94 -24.51 1.93
N ALA A 296 -7.11 -23.86 1.87
CA ALA A 296 -7.34 -22.53 2.44
C ALA A 296 -8.02 -22.56 3.82
N GLU A 297 -8.20 -23.74 4.39
CA GLU A 297 -8.87 -23.95 5.67
C GLU A 297 -8.15 -23.18 6.78
N LYS A 298 -8.92 -22.57 7.69
CA LYS A 298 -8.37 -21.85 8.82
C LYS A 298 -7.87 -22.80 9.91
N GLU A 299 -8.65 -23.84 10.18
CA GLU A 299 -8.34 -24.87 11.17
C GLU A 299 -8.14 -26.23 10.51
N TRP A 300 -7.19 -26.99 11.00
CA TRP A 300 -6.91 -28.33 10.53
C TRP A 300 -6.34 -29.23 11.62
N THR A 301 -6.59 -30.52 11.51
CA THR A 301 -6.07 -31.53 12.43
C THR A 301 -4.92 -32.27 11.79
N CYS A 302 -3.79 -32.39 12.48
CA CYS A 302 -2.66 -33.17 12.01
C CYS A 302 -3.01 -34.67 12.02
N SER A 303 -2.92 -35.35 10.87
CA SER A 303 -3.20 -36.77 10.74
C SER A 303 -2.22 -37.67 11.49
N ALA A 304 -1.00 -37.18 11.78
CA ALA A 304 0.03 -37.97 12.46
C ALA A 304 -0.02 -37.84 13.99
N CYS A 305 -0.25 -36.64 14.54
CA CYS A 305 -0.21 -36.44 16.00
C CYS A 305 -1.55 -36.00 16.61
N GLY A 306 -2.59 -35.79 15.80
CA GLY A 306 -3.93 -35.43 16.27
C GLY A 306 -4.09 -34.00 16.75
N VAL A 307 -3.04 -33.19 16.73
CA VAL A 307 -3.10 -31.78 17.19
C VAL A 307 -3.93 -30.95 16.21
N VAL A 308 -4.86 -30.17 16.77
CA VAL A 308 -5.64 -29.19 16.01
C VAL A 308 -4.85 -27.86 15.94
N HIS A 309 -4.73 -27.33 14.74
CA HIS A 309 -4.00 -26.11 14.46
C HIS A 309 -4.91 -25.05 13.88
N ASP A 310 -4.80 -23.80 14.37
CA ASP A 310 -5.07 -22.63 13.54
C ASP A 310 -3.93 -22.49 12.54
N ARG A 311 -4.25 -22.33 11.26
CA ARG A 311 -3.29 -22.34 10.16
C ARG A 311 -2.26 -21.20 10.28
N ASP A 312 -2.73 -19.99 10.61
CA ASP A 312 -1.89 -18.79 10.65
C ASP A 312 -0.98 -18.83 11.90
N VAL A 313 -1.51 -19.34 13.02
CA VAL A 313 -0.72 -19.60 14.24
C VAL A 313 0.34 -20.67 14.00
N ASN A 314 -0.02 -21.75 13.31
CA ASN A 314 0.92 -22.82 12.95
C ASN A 314 2.04 -22.31 12.04
N ALA A 315 1.70 -21.48 11.04
CA ALA A 315 2.68 -20.86 10.17
C ALA A 315 3.64 -19.94 10.94
N ALA A 316 3.13 -19.05 11.79
CA ALA A 316 3.95 -18.15 12.60
C ALA A 316 4.91 -18.90 13.55
N LYS A 317 4.48 -20.06 14.12
CA LYS A 317 5.36 -20.94 14.91
C LYS A 317 6.50 -21.51 14.07
N ASN A 318 6.18 -22.06 12.90
CA ASN A 318 7.18 -22.63 11.99
C ASN A 318 8.17 -21.57 11.49
N ILE A 319 7.68 -20.36 11.16
CA ILE A 319 8.52 -19.22 10.79
C ILE A 319 9.50 -18.90 11.91
N ALA A 320 9.03 -18.80 13.16
CA ALA A 320 9.89 -18.53 14.31
C ALA A 320 10.97 -19.60 14.49
N GLU A 321 10.63 -20.89 14.37
CA GLU A 321 11.57 -22.00 14.53
C GLU A 321 12.62 -22.05 13.40
N LEU A 322 12.21 -21.86 12.15
CA LEU A 322 13.12 -21.75 11.00
C LEU A 322 14.11 -20.56 11.15
N GLY A 323 13.67 -19.52 11.80
CA GLY A 323 14.52 -18.36 12.11
C GLY A 323 15.67 -18.66 13.07
N LYS A 324 15.48 -19.60 14.00
CA LYS A 324 16.48 -19.96 15.02
C LYS A 324 17.58 -20.88 14.48
N GLN A 325 17.31 -21.60 13.40
CA GLN A 325 18.29 -22.43 12.68
C GLN A 325 19.29 -21.54 11.92
#